data_bfe99809b98f7df38d6c09308e1cff90
#
_entry.id   bfe99809b98f7df38d6c09308e1cff90
#
_cell.length_a   1.000
_cell.length_b   1.000
_cell.length_c   1.000
_cell.angle_alpha   90.00
_cell.angle_beta   90.00
_cell.angle_gamma   90.00
#
_symmetry.space_group_name_H-M   'P 1'
#
loop_
_entity.id
_entity.type
_entity.pdbx_description
1 polymer ?
#
loop_
_entity_poly.entity_id
_entity_poly.type
_entity_poly.pdbx_seq_one_letter_code
_entity_poly.pdbx_strand_id
1 'polypeptide(L)'
;MSLLRVARNVSDLDRLRAFYIALGFAPEGSAEADLPLASLLGVAAVRRQRLRLGAQTLDLTACLPVGAGYPANAPGNASLFQHIALLTPDIHAAATRALSAGARPISQGGPVRLPPESGGVIAWKFRDPDGHPLEYLQRDAPPGYDHSGIVATRPDAALPVYAALGLHLQAEQLNQGPEQARLDGVPGATARILTLRGAEGPGVELLAYSQVAPFPPPHPADLAADRLVFKGPHPALQRDPDGHLIEIAPG
;
A
#
# COMPACT_ATOMS: atom_id res chain seq x y z
N MET A 1 6.32 15.96 10.70
CA MET A 1 5.89 15.66 9.32
C MET A 1 4.57 14.92 9.37
N SER A 2 3.79 14.82 8.30
CA SER A 2 2.58 14.00 8.24
C SER A 2 2.59 13.17 6.96
N LEU A 3 2.03 11.96 7.01
CA LEU A 3 1.83 11.13 5.83
C LEU A 3 0.70 11.73 4.99
N LEU A 4 1.03 12.16 3.78
CA LEU A 4 0.07 12.79 2.87
C LEU A 4 -0.73 11.76 2.07
N ARG A 5 -0.02 10.74 1.52
CA ARG A 5 -0.57 9.77 0.57
C ARG A 5 0.40 8.64 0.27
N VAL A 6 -0.07 7.67 -0.49
CA VAL A 6 0.79 6.73 -1.22
C VAL A 6 0.93 7.19 -2.67
N ALA A 7 2.10 7.01 -3.26
CA ALA A 7 2.34 7.12 -4.68
C ALA A 7 2.74 5.76 -5.25
N ARG A 8 2.09 5.35 -6.33
CA ARG A 8 2.19 4.01 -6.95
C ARG A 8 2.63 4.14 -8.39
N ASN A 9 3.72 3.45 -8.77
CA ASN A 9 4.13 3.42 -10.16
C ASN A 9 3.24 2.46 -10.95
N VAL A 10 2.79 2.87 -12.13
CA VAL A 10 1.85 2.09 -12.96
C VAL A 10 2.37 1.94 -14.39
N SER A 11 2.06 0.80 -15.00
CA SER A 11 2.47 0.52 -16.38
C SER A 11 1.64 1.29 -17.40
N ASP A 12 0.35 1.51 -17.11
CA ASP A 12 -0.61 2.21 -17.94
C ASP A 12 -1.53 3.05 -17.04
N LEU A 13 -1.38 4.39 -17.16
CA LEU A 13 -2.06 5.34 -16.29
C LEU A 13 -3.58 5.30 -16.46
N ASP A 14 -4.07 5.20 -17.70
CA ASP A 14 -5.51 5.23 -17.99
C ASP A 14 -6.20 3.92 -17.55
N ARG A 15 -5.54 2.77 -17.75
CA ARG A 15 -6.03 1.47 -17.29
C ARG A 15 -6.12 1.42 -15.77
N LEU A 16 -5.06 1.83 -15.06
CA LEU A 16 -5.05 1.79 -13.60
C LEU A 16 -5.99 2.85 -13.00
N ARG A 17 -6.08 4.05 -13.61
CA ARG A 17 -7.07 5.05 -13.23
C ARG A 17 -8.50 4.49 -13.32
N ALA A 18 -8.85 3.80 -14.42
CA ALA A 18 -10.17 3.18 -14.56
C ALA A 18 -10.43 2.11 -13.50
N PHE A 19 -9.43 1.29 -13.18
CA PHE A 19 -9.51 0.31 -12.09
C PHE A 19 -9.80 0.97 -10.74
N TYR A 20 -9.03 1.99 -10.34
CA TYR A 20 -9.23 2.68 -9.05
C TYR A 20 -10.56 3.43 -8.99
N ILE A 21 -11.04 3.99 -10.11
CA ILE A 21 -12.40 4.58 -10.18
C ILE A 21 -13.47 3.52 -9.90
N ALA A 22 -13.33 2.31 -10.41
CA ALA A 22 -14.25 1.21 -10.12
C ALA A 22 -14.21 0.79 -8.62
N LEU A 23 -13.09 1.03 -7.91
CA LEU A 23 -13.01 0.85 -6.46
C LEU A 23 -13.62 2.00 -5.65
N GLY A 24 -14.04 3.10 -6.29
CA GLY A 24 -14.67 4.25 -5.64
C GLY A 24 -13.78 5.48 -5.53
N PHE A 25 -12.57 5.46 -6.09
CA PHE A 25 -11.74 6.67 -6.15
C PHE A 25 -12.28 7.67 -7.17
N ALA A 26 -12.12 8.95 -6.90
CA ALA A 26 -12.41 10.04 -7.83
C ALA A 26 -11.11 10.73 -8.29
N PRO A 27 -10.94 11.04 -9.58
CA PRO A 27 -9.77 11.76 -10.05
C PRO A 27 -9.79 13.21 -9.55
N GLU A 28 -8.63 13.73 -9.14
CA GLU A 28 -8.39 15.14 -8.84
C GLU A 28 -7.61 15.77 -10.00
N GLY A 29 -8.27 16.62 -10.78
CA GLY A 29 -7.69 17.23 -11.97
C GLY A 29 -7.36 16.23 -13.09
N SER A 30 -6.56 16.69 -14.04
CA SER A 30 -6.00 15.89 -15.13
C SER A 30 -4.64 15.29 -14.75
N ALA A 31 -4.19 14.31 -15.55
CA ALA A 31 -2.83 13.81 -15.43
C ALA A 31 -1.82 14.86 -15.91
N GLU A 32 -0.81 15.13 -15.08
CA GLU A 32 0.19 16.18 -15.30
C GLU A 32 1.60 15.61 -15.40
N ALA A 33 2.47 16.32 -16.15
CA ALA A 33 3.90 16.04 -16.14
C ALA A 33 4.51 16.48 -14.81
N ASP A 34 5.43 15.68 -14.25
CA ASP A 34 6.12 15.98 -13.00
C ASP A 34 7.64 15.82 -13.20
N LEU A 35 8.28 16.90 -13.68
CA LEU A 35 9.71 16.92 -13.93
C LEU A 35 10.57 16.81 -12.66
N PRO A 36 10.22 17.48 -11.53
CA PRO A 36 10.93 17.25 -10.28
C PRO A 36 10.91 15.80 -9.83
N LEU A 37 9.75 15.13 -9.90
CA LEU A 37 9.63 13.72 -9.56
C LEU A 37 10.41 12.83 -10.54
N ALA A 38 10.39 13.13 -11.85
CA ALA A 38 11.18 12.40 -12.83
C ALA A 38 12.68 12.42 -12.49
N SER A 39 13.20 13.58 -12.09
CA SER A 39 14.59 13.71 -11.62
C SER A 39 14.87 12.87 -10.36
N LEU A 40 13.96 12.88 -9.36
CA LEU A 40 14.10 12.09 -8.14
C LEU A 40 14.08 10.57 -8.40
N LEU A 41 13.26 10.13 -9.37
CA LEU A 41 13.16 8.72 -9.73
C LEU A 41 14.25 8.26 -10.72
N GLY A 42 15.04 9.20 -11.27
CA GLY A 42 16.09 8.89 -12.25
C GLY A 42 15.55 8.46 -13.61
N VAL A 43 14.41 9.01 -14.05
CA VAL A 43 13.75 8.69 -15.34
C VAL A 43 13.63 9.92 -16.24
N ALA A 44 13.40 9.70 -17.54
CA ALA A 44 13.30 10.78 -18.51
C ALA A 44 12.02 11.63 -18.36
N ALA A 45 10.91 11.01 -17.98
CA ALA A 45 9.65 11.70 -17.75
C ALA A 45 8.75 10.94 -16.78
N VAL A 46 7.85 11.68 -16.14
CA VAL A 46 6.79 11.18 -15.28
C VAL A 46 5.48 11.88 -15.65
N ARG A 47 4.41 11.10 -15.75
CA ARG A 47 3.03 11.61 -15.72
C ARG A 47 2.36 11.13 -14.44
N ARG A 48 1.74 12.04 -13.70
CA ARG A 48 1.08 11.75 -12.42
C ARG A 48 -0.40 12.11 -12.49
N GLN A 49 -1.25 11.20 -11.97
CA GLN A 49 -2.67 11.44 -11.75
C GLN A 49 -2.98 11.25 -10.28
N ARG A 50 -3.52 12.27 -9.63
CA ARG A 50 -4.05 12.15 -8.28
C ARG A 50 -5.46 11.63 -8.27
N LEU A 51 -5.73 10.70 -7.35
CA LEU A 51 -7.04 10.13 -7.08
C LEU A 51 -7.38 10.36 -5.60
N ARG A 52 -8.65 10.57 -5.28
CA ARG A 52 -9.16 10.76 -3.91
C ARG A 52 -10.13 9.65 -3.53
N LEU A 53 -10.01 9.16 -2.29
CA LEU A 53 -11.00 8.31 -1.64
C LEU A 53 -11.25 8.84 -0.22
N GLY A 54 -12.46 9.35 0.03
CA GLY A 54 -12.74 10.08 1.27
C GLY A 54 -11.85 11.31 1.42
N ALA A 55 -11.16 11.43 2.55
CA ALA A 55 -10.23 12.53 2.83
C ALA A 55 -8.80 12.27 2.31
N GLN A 56 -8.48 11.04 1.90
CA GLN A 56 -7.12 10.65 1.54
C GLN A 56 -6.94 10.58 0.03
N THR A 57 -5.67 10.63 -0.40
CA THR A 57 -5.30 10.62 -1.82
C THR A 57 -4.30 9.50 -2.13
N LEU A 58 -4.30 9.09 -3.40
CA LEU A 58 -3.35 8.17 -4.02
C LEU A 58 -2.83 8.84 -5.31
N ASP A 59 -1.52 8.87 -5.50
CA ASP A 59 -0.93 9.30 -6.76
C ASP A 59 -0.58 8.05 -7.62
N LEU A 60 -1.12 8.00 -8.84
CA LEU A 60 -0.67 7.06 -9.87
C LEU A 60 0.42 7.74 -10.69
N THR A 61 1.55 7.07 -10.87
CA THR A 61 2.77 7.61 -11.50
C THR A 61 3.19 6.73 -12.66
N ALA A 62 3.10 7.23 -13.88
CA ALA A 62 3.63 6.56 -15.08
C ALA A 62 5.02 7.10 -15.41
N CYS A 63 6.04 6.24 -15.30
CA CYS A 63 7.43 6.56 -15.60
C CYS A 63 7.76 6.27 -17.07
N LEU A 64 8.69 7.05 -17.64
CA LEU A 64 9.27 6.78 -18.96
C LEU A 64 10.81 6.78 -18.84
N PRO A 65 11.51 5.67 -19.15
CA PRO A 65 10.92 4.35 -19.43
C PRO A 65 10.17 3.77 -18.25
N VAL A 66 9.24 2.84 -18.54
CA VAL A 66 8.56 2.06 -17.51
C VAL A 66 9.60 1.11 -16.88
N GLY A 67 9.63 1.04 -15.55
CA GLY A 67 10.53 0.13 -14.81
C GLY A 67 10.06 -1.33 -14.87
N ALA A 68 10.75 -2.21 -14.14
CA ALA A 68 10.40 -3.62 -14.05
C ALA A 68 8.98 -3.83 -13.49
N GLY A 69 8.29 -4.85 -14.01
CA GLY A 69 6.96 -5.25 -13.55
C GLY A 69 6.96 -5.72 -12.10
N TYR A 70 5.80 -5.68 -11.45
CA TYR A 70 5.65 -6.30 -10.12
C TYR A 70 5.90 -7.81 -10.24
N PRO A 71 6.76 -8.42 -9.40
CA PRO A 71 7.07 -9.86 -9.49
C PRO A 71 5.80 -10.73 -9.36
N ALA A 72 5.49 -11.48 -10.41
CA ALA A 72 4.24 -12.23 -10.48
C ALA A 72 4.12 -13.34 -9.41
N ASN A 73 5.25 -13.83 -8.91
CA ASN A 73 5.36 -14.88 -7.90
C ASN A 73 5.57 -14.35 -6.47
N ALA A 74 5.55 -13.04 -6.24
CA ALA A 74 5.72 -12.47 -4.91
C ALA A 74 4.53 -12.87 -4.00
N PRO A 75 4.76 -13.66 -2.92
CA PRO A 75 3.70 -14.03 -1.99
C PRO A 75 3.29 -12.85 -1.08
N GLY A 76 2.26 -13.03 -0.25
CA GLY A 76 1.76 -11.99 0.66
C GLY A 76 2.74 -11.54 1.75
N ASN A 77 3.77 -12.36 2.03
CA ASN A 77 4.86 -12.07 2.97
C ASN A 77 6.19 -11.72 2.27
N ALA A 78 6.15 -11.34 0.99
CA ALA A 78 7.35 -10.87 0.28
C ALA A 78 7.85 -9.56 0.88
N SER A 79 9.18 -9.38 0.96
CA SER A 79 9.79 -8.15 1.48
C SER A 79 9.48 -6.89 0.65
N LEU A 80 8.92 -7.05 -0.55
CA LEU A 80 8.39 -5.97 -1.39
C LEU A 80 6.95 -5.60 -1.06
N PHE A 81 6.25 -6.44 -0.29
CA PHE A 81 4.81 -6.29 -0.12
C PHE A 81 4.47 -5.00 0.59
N GLN A 82 3.77 -4.14 -0.13
CA GLN A 82 3.17 -2.93 0.42
C GLN A 82 1.75 -2.81 -0.11
N HIS A 83 0.75 -2.96 0.76
CA HIS A 83 -0.65 -2.76 0.39
C HIS A 83 -1.20 -1.43 0.92
N ILE A 84 -2.28 -0.99 0.31
CA ILE A 84 -3.17 0.04 0.88
C ILE A 84 -4.46 -0.63 1.33
N ALA A 85 -4.89 -0.33 2.56
CA ALA A 85 -6.12 -0.84 3.14
C ALA A 85 -7.26 0.15 2.95
N LEU A 86 -8.35 -0.32 2.35
CA LEU A 86 -9.53 0.47 1.99
C LEU A 86 -10.72 0.04 2.86
N LEU A 87 -11.41 1.00 3.45
CA LEU A 87 -12.62 0.75 4.22
C LEU A 87 -13.82 0.55 3.29
N THR A 88 -14.69 -0.38 3.64
CA THR A 88 -15.96 -0.61 2.96
C THR A 88 -17.02 -1.10 3.95
N PRO A 89 -18.29 -0.63 3.86
CA PRO A 89 -19.37 -1.16 4.67
C PRO A 89 -19.85 -2.55 4.20
N ASP A 90 -19.60 -2.91 2.92
CA ASP A 90 -19.97 -4.20 2.32
C ASP A 90 -18.79 -4.76 1.53
N ILE A 91 -18.05 -5.67 2.15
CA ILE A 91 -16.84 -6.25 1.56
C ILE A 91 -17.16 -7.21 0.40
N HIS A 92 -18.34 -7.87 0.40
CA HIS A 92 -18.72 -8.78 -0.67
C HIS A 92 -19.04 -8.02 -1.97
N ALA A 93 -19.82 -6.94 -1.84
CA ALA A 93 -20.08 -6.05 -2.97
C ALA A 93 -18.80 -5.37 -3.47
N ALA A 94 -17.91 -4.92 -2.57
CA ALA A 94 -16.62 -4.32 -2.93
C ALA A 94 -15.71 -5.33 -3.64
N ALA A 95 -15.59 -6.57 -3.16
CA ALA A 95 -14.81 -7.63 -3.79
C ALA A 95 -15.35 -7.96 -5.19
N THR A 96 -16.67 -8.06 -5.36
CA THR A 96 -17.31 -8.30 -6.67
C THR A 96 -16.97 -7.20 -7.67
N ARG A 97 -17.03 -5.91 -7.27
CA ARG A 97 -16.64 -4.79 -8.13
C ARG A 97 -15.17 -4.84 -8.51
N ALA A 98 -14.29 -5.11 -7.53
CA ALA A 98 -12.85 -5.21 -7.79
C ALA A 98 -12.52 -6.35 -8.76
N LEU A 99 -13.11 -7.53 -8.60
CA LEU A 99 -12.93 -8.67 -9.51
C LEU A 99 -13.42 -8.33 -10.91
N SER A 100 -14.57 -7.68 -11.04
CA SER A 100 -15.11 -7.25 -12.34
C SER A 100 -14.23 -6.19 -13.01
N ALA A 101 -13.47 -5.42 -12.24
CA ALA A 101 -12.49 -4.44 -12.74
C ALA A 101 -11.10 -5.04 -13.03
N GLY A 102 -10.88 -6.34 -12.81
CA GLY A 102 -9.64 -7.03 -13.11
C GLY A 102 -8.74 -7.29 -11.91
N ALA A 103 -9.24 -7.17 -10.69
CA ALA A 103 -8.50 -7.58 -9.48
C ALA A 103 -8.22 -9.09 -9.48
N ARG A 104 -7.10 -9.46 -8.86
CA ARG A 104 -6.72 -10.86 -8.64
C ARG A 104 -6.61 -11.14 -7.13
N PRO A 105 -7.33 -12.14 -6.58
CA PRO A 105 -7.28 -12.45 -5.16
C PRO A 105 -5.87 -12.83 -4.68
N ILE A 106 -5.53 -12.37 -3.47
CA ILE A 106 -4.45 -12.90 -2.62
C ILE A 106 -5.07 -13.83 -1.60
N SER A 107 -6.16 -13.36 -0.94
CA SER A 107 -6.88 -14.16 0.06
C SER A 107 -7.51 -15.39 -0.57
N GLN A 108 -7.37 -16.52 0.12
CA GLN A 108 -7.93 -17.80 -0.31
C GLN A 108 -9.39 -17.93 0.12
N GLY A 109 -10.27 -18.27 -0.84
CA GLY A 109 -11.70 -18.50 -0.57
C GLY A 109 -12.53 -17.23 -0.37
N GLY A 110 -12.03 -16.04 -0.79
CA GLY A 110 -12.75 -14.77 -0.67
C GLY A 110 -12.46 -14.01 0.63
N PRO A 111 -13.37 -13.10 1.07
CA PRO A 111 -13.24 -12.37 2.33
C PRO A 111 -13.11 -13.29 3.54
N VAL A 112 -12.23 -12.95 4.47
CA VAL A 112 -11.91 -13.74 5.66
C VAL A 112 -12.31 -12.97 6.90
N ARG A 113 -13.09 -13.58 7.79
CA ARG A 113 -13.35 -13.04 9.14
C ARG A 113 -12.16 -13.38 10.02
N LEU A 114 -11.47 -12.36 10.52
CA LEU A 114 -10.43 -12.51 11.50
C LEU A 114 -11.01 -12.75 12.91
N PRO A 115 -10.31 -13.49 13.77
CA PRO A 115 -10.73 -13.71 15.13
C PRO A 115 -10.64 -12.40 15.97
N PRO A 116 -11.34 -12.30 17.10
CA PRO A 116 -11.37 -11.08 17.94
C PRO A 116 -9.99 -10.56 18.33
N GLU A 117 -9.06 -11.44 18.66
CA GLU A 117 -7.68 -11.13 18.99
C GLU A 117 -6.87 -10.52 17.84
N SER A 118 -7.32 -10.72 16.61
CA SER A 118 -6.79 -10.11 15.38
C SER A 118 -7.70 -8.98 14.87
N GLY A 119 -8.46 -8.32 15.77
CA GLY A 119 -9.32 -7.18 15.47
C GLY A 119 -10.75 -7.51 15.04
N GLY A 120 -11.12 -8.79 14.87
CA GLY A 120 -12.50 -9.23 14.60
C GLY A 120 -13.15 -8.73 13.30
N VAL A 121 -12.34 -8.16 12.39
CA VAL A 121 -12.81 -7.59 11.13
C VAL A 121 -13.01 -8.65 10.05
N ILE A 122 -13.77 -8.33 8.99
CA ILE A 122 -13.69 -9.09 7.76
C ILE A 122 -12.73 -8.35 6.83
N ALA A 123 -11.74 -9.07 6.31
CA ALA A 123 -10.69 -8.54 5.45
C ALA A 123 -10.57 -9.35 4.15
N TRP A 124 -10.07 -8.72 3.09
CA TRP A 124 -9.82 -9.37 1.82
C TRP A 124 -8.64 -8.70 1.10
N LYS A 125 -7.57 -9.47 0.85
CA LYS A 125 -6.41 -8.99 0.11
C LYS A 125 -6.47 -9.42 -1.35
N PHE A 126 -6.08 -8.50 -2.22
CA PHE A 126 -6.10 -8.70 -3.67
C PHE A 126 -5.02 -7.86 -4.36
N ARG A 127 -4.82 -8.08 -5.64
CA ARG A 127 -3.91 -7.30 -6.47
C ARG A 127 -4.67 -6.52 -7.52
N ASP A 128 -4.19 -5.33 -7.84
CA ASP A 128 -4.62 -4.58 -9.01
C ASP A 128 -4.10 -5.23 -10.31
N PRO A 129 -4.47 -4.70 -11.51
CA PRO A 129 -4.02 -5.26 -12.80
C PRO A 129 -2.49 -5.27 -12.98
N ASP A 130 -1.75 -4.36 -12.34
CA ASP A 130 -0.28 -4.32 -12.39
C ASP A 130 0.40 -5.22 -11.35
N GLY A 131 -0.35 -5.70 -10.37
CA GLY A 131 0.14 -6.61 -9.34
C GLY A 131 0.32 -5.99 -7.96
N HIS A 132 0.01 -4.71 -7.79
CA HIS A 132 0.12 -4.06 -6.49
C HIS A 132 -0.91 -4.61 -5.52
N PRO A 133 -0.51 -4.90 -4.28
CA PRO A 133 -1.42 -5.40 -3.27
C PRO A 133 -2.35 -4.31 -2.73
N LEU A 134 -3.59 -4.70 -2.48
CA LEU A 134 -4.62 -3.93 -1.78
C LEU A 134 -5.32 -4.81 -0.75
N GLU A 135 -5.97 -4.18 0.21
CA GLU A 135 -6.82 -4.84 1.18
C GLU A 135 -8.16 -4.10 1.32
N TYR A 136 -9.26 -4.83 1.40
CA TYR A 136 -10.51 -4.29 1.92
C TYR A 136 -10.68 -4.71 3.37
N LEU A 137 -11.14 -3.75 4.20
CA LEU A 137 -11.55 -3.96 5.59
C LEU A 137 -13.03 -3.58 5.72
N GLN A 138 -13.85 -4.52 6.18
CA GLN A 138 -15.26 -4.19 6.46
C GLN A 138 -15.39 -3.45 7.77
N ARG A 139 -15.85 -2.21 7.69
CA ARG A 139 -16.16 -1.34 8.81
C ARG A 139 -17.48 -0.62 8.55
N ASP A 140 -18.24 -0.35 9.60
CA ASP A 140 -19.39 0.57 9.54
C ASP A 140 -18.88 2.02 9.53
N ALA A 141 -18.28 2.38 8.40
CA ALA A 141 -17.66 3.68 8.15
C ALA A 141 -17.77 4.02 6.66
N PRO A 142 -17.75 5.30 6.29
CA PRO A 142 -17.65 5.70 4.90
C PRO A 142 -16.41 5.09 4.22
N PRO A 143 -16.49 4.81 2.90
CA PRO A 143 -15.31 4.37 2.14
C PRO A 143 -14.15 5.35 2.32
N GLY A 144 -12.95 4.81 2.57
CA GLY A 144 -11.76 5.60 2.84
C GLY A 144 -10.50 4.76 2.75
N TYR A 145 -9.35 5.42 2.81
CA TYR A 145 -8.05 4.77 2.94
C TYR A 145 -7.64 4.80 4.42
N ASP A 146 -7.47 3.64 5.04
CA ASP A 146 -7.16 3.51 6.46
C ASP A 146 -5.66 3.51 6.75
N HIS A 147 -4.90 2.62 6.10
CA HIS A 147 -3.46 2.49 6.30
C HIS A 147 -2.72 1.91 5.10
N SER A 148 -1.39 2.03 5.10
CA SER A 148 -0.48 1.21 4.30
C SER A 148 0.14 0.12 5.16
N GLY A 149 0.03 -1.14 4.72
CA GLY A 149 0.76 -2.24 5.33
C GLY A 149 2.04 -2.52 4.54
N ILE A 150 3.19 -2.58 5.23
CA ILE A 150 4.49 -2.91 4.62
C ILE A 150 5.17 -4.04 5.39
N VAL A 151 5.81 -4.96 4.68
CA VAL A 151 6.57 -6.05 5.32
C VAL A 151 7.86 -5.51 5.89
N ALA A 152 8.05 -5.66 7.21
CA ALA A 152 9.25 -5.22 7.91
C ALA A 152 10.04 -6.42 8.44
N THR A 153 11.26 -6.61 7.94
CA THR A 153 12.19 -7.65 8.45
C THR A 153 12.94 -7.16 9.69
N ARG A 154 13.03 -5.83 9.86
CA ARG A 154 13.69 -5.14 10.97
C ARG A 154 12.77 -4.09 11.60
N PRO A 155 11.60 -4.48 12.16
CA PRO A 155 10.60 -3.53 12.62
C PRO A 155 11.13 -2.57 13.68
N ASP A 156 11.97 -3.05 14.62
CA ASP A 156 12.55 -2.21 15.67
C ASP A 156 13.53 -1.15 15.11
N ALA A 157 14.20 -1.43 13.99
CA ALA A 157 15.03 -0.46 13.29
C ALA A 157 14.20 0.54 12.46
N ALA A 158 13.01 0.15 12.02
CA ALA A 158 12.10 1.01 11.27
C ALA A 158 11.37 2.03 12.17
N LEU A 159 11.03 1.67 13.42
CA LEU A 159 10.30 2.55 14.35
C LEU A 159 10.90 3.96 14.48
N PRO A 160 12.21 4.15 14.76
CA PRO A 160 12.78 5.49 14.88
C PRO A 160 12.74 6.28 13.57
N VAL A 161 12.81 5.62 12.40
CA VAL A 161 12.68 6.28 11.09
C VAL A 161 11.27 6.86 10.92
N TYR A 162 10.24 6.08 11.18
CA TYR A 162 8.86 6.54 11.08
C TYR A 162 8.49 7.54 12.18
N ALA A 163 9.07 7.43 13.39
CA ALA A 163 8.90 8.42 14.44
C ALA A 163 9.46 9.79 14.05
N ALA A 164 10.62 9.84 13.40
CA ALA A 164 11.19 11.08 12.87
C ALA A 164 10.31 11.71 11.77
N LEU A 165 9.48 10.91 11.08
CA LEU A 165 8.50 11.35 10.09
C LEU A 165 7.13 11.71 10.71
N GLY A 166 6.99 11.59 12.05
CA GLY A 166 5.78 11.96 12.78
C GLY A 166 4.78 10.82 12.96
N LEU A 167 5.16 9.57 12.70
CA LEU A 167 4.33 8.39 12.96
C LEU A 167 4.85 7.67 14.22
N HIS A 168 3.98 7.45 15.19
CA HIS A 168 4.32 6.82 16.46
C HIS A 168 3.57 5.51 16.65
N LEU A 169 4.20 4.55 17.31
CA LEU A 169 3.59 3.27 17.65
C LEU A 169 2.37 3.49 18.55
N GLN A 170 1.21 3.06 18.07
CA GLN A 170 -0.07 3.17 18.77
C GLN A 170 -0.56 1.82 19.29
N ALA A 171 -0.34 0.74 18.53
CA ALA A 171 -0.76 -0.60 18.91
C ALA A 171 0.20 -1.65 18.34
N GLU A 172 0.23 -2.78 19.01
CA GLU A 172 0.93 -3.97 18.55
C GLU A 172 0.02 -5.18 18.76
N GLN A 173 -0.04 -6.07 17.77
CA GLN A 173 -0.79 -7.31 17.85
C GLN A 173 -0.07 -8.45 17.14
N LEU A 174 -0.35 -9.67 17.54
CA LEU A 174 0.13 -10.88 16.87
C LEU A 174 -1.04 -11.53 16.13
N ASN A 175 -0.94 -11.56 14.81
CA ASN A 175 -1.89 -12.25 13.95
C ASN A 175 -1.34 -13.60 13.52
N GLN A 176 -2.12 -14.66 13.70
CA GLN A 176 -1.72 -16.02 13.38
C GLN A 176 -2.93 -16.93 13.16
N GLY A 177 -2.68 -18.18 12.82
CA GLY A 177 -3.75 -19.18 12.65
C GLY A 177 -4.27 -19.30 11.22
N PRO A 178 -5.27 -20.17 11.00
CA PRO A 178 -5.76 -20.48 9.68
C PRO A 178 -6.42 -19.30 8.96
N GLU A 179 -7.04 -18.39 9.69
CA GLU A 179 -7.66 -17.18 9.13
C GLU A 179 -6.60 -16.23 8.57
N GLN A 180 -5.50 -16.00 9.32
CA GLN A 180 -4.40 -15.17 8.85
C GLN A 180 -3.70 -15.81 7.64
N ALA A 181 -3.47 -17.12 7.68
CA ALA A 181 -2.88 -17.85 6.56
C ALA A 181 -3.73 -17.72 5.29
N ARG A 182 -5.06 -17.80 5.42
CA ARG A 182 -6.00 -17.62 4.30
C ARG A 182 -6.03 -16.18 3.81
N LEU A 183 -6.01 -15.20 4.71
CA LEU A 183 -6.00 -13.77 4.35
C LEU A 183 -4.78 -13.40 3.53
N ASP A 184 -3.59 -13.82 3.97
CA ASP A 184 -2.32 -13.50 3.32
C ASP A 184 -1.98 -14.42 2.14
N GLY A 185 -2.72 -15.53 1.97
CA GLY A 185 -2.39 -16.56 0.98
C GLY A 185 -1.06 -17.27 1.28
N VAL A 186 -0.63 -17.28 2.56
CA VAL A 186 0.65 -17.81 3.02
C VAL A 186 0.40 -18.89 4.08
N PRO A 187 0.67 -20.17 3.80
CA PRO A 187 0.48 -21.26 4.78
C PRO A 187 1.28 -21.00 6.06
N GLY A 188 0.59 -21.11 7.21
CA GLY A 188 1.22 -20.92 8.53
C GLY A 188 1.65 -19.46 8.83
N ALA A 189 1.10 -18.47 8.12
CA ALA A 189 1.44 -17.07 8.34
C ALA A 189 1.26 -16.69 9.81
N THR A 190 2.31 -16.09 10.37
CA THR A 190 2.33 -15.44 11.68
C THR A 190 2.99 -14.09 11.51
N ALA A 191 2.29 -13.02 11.85
CA ALA A 191 2.75 -11.64 11.68
C ALA A 191 2.55 -10.86 12.97
N ARG A 192 3.62 -10.27 13.49
CA ARG A 192 3.59 -9.19 14.48
C ARG A 192 3.28 -7.90 13.71
N ILE A 193 2.18 -7.26 14.02
CA ILE A 193 1.71 -6.04 13.34
C ILE A 193 1.90 -4.87 14.29
N LEU A 194 2.68 -3.89 13.85
CA LEU A 194 2.92 -2.65 14.57
C LEU A 194 2.18 -1.52 13.87
N THR A 195 1.11 -1.03 14.48
CA THR A 195 0.30 0.07 13.94
C THR A 195 0.90 1.41 14.32
N LEU A 196 1.30 2.19 13.32
CA LEU A 196 1.86 3.53 13.47
C LEU A 196 0.84 4.58 13.02
N ARG A 197 0.64 5.62 13.82
CA ARG A 197 -0.26 6.75 13.50
C ARG A 197 0.45 8.09 13.74
N GLY A 198 0.10 9.08 12.92
CA GLY A 198 0.44 10.48 13.12
C GLY A 198 -0.74 11.28 13.68
N ALA A 199 -0.56 12.58 13.81
CA ALA A 199 -1.63 13.49 14.21
C ALA A 199 -2.73 13.58 13.13
N GLU A 200 -2.36 13.40 11.86
CA GLU A 200 -3.24 13.48 10.70
C GLU A 200 -2.83 12.44 9.65
N GLY A 201 -3.75 12.13 8.73
CA GLY A 201 -3.50 11.24 7.60
C GLY A 201 -3.74 9.76 7.92
N PRO A 202 -3.46 8.89 6.94
CA PRO A 202 -3.58 7.44 7.10
C PRO A 202 -2.45 6.89 8.00
N GLY A 203 -2.65 5.66 8.49
CA GLY A 203 -1.62 4.96 9.25
C GLY A 203 -0.63 4.21 8.38
N VAL A 204 0.39 3.66 9.05
CA VAL A 204 1.29 2.65 8.50
C VAL A 204 1.29 1.45 9.45
N GLU A 205 1.17 0.25 8.89
CA GLU A 205 1.36 -0.99 9.64
C GLU A 205 2.64 -1.68 9.17
N LEU A 206 3.54 -1.94 10.12
CA LEU A 206 4.72 -2.76 9.87
C LEU A 206 4.35 -4.22 10.13
N LEU A 207 4.43 -5.04 9.08
CA LEU A 207 4.06 -6.44 9.08
C LEU A 207 5.32 -7.30 9.26
N ALA A 208 5.65 -7.66 10.50
CA ALA A 208 6.82 -8.47 10.81
C ALA A 208 6.44 -9.96 10.79
N TYR A 209 6.54 -10.58 9.63
CA TYR A 209 6.29 -12.02 9.47
C TYR A 209 7.40 -12.86 10.09
N SER A 210 7.04 -13.98 10.71
CA SER A 210 8.01 -14.97 11.21
C SER A 210 8.85 -15.60 10.09
N GLN A 211 8.30 -15.62 8.88
CA GLN A 211 8.98 -16.05 7.66
C GLN A 211 8.70 -15.02 6.56
N VAL A 212 9.72 -14.32 6.11
CA VAL A 212 9.65 -13.35 5.01
C VAL A 212 10.22 -14.00 3.75
N ALA A 213 9.52 -13.88 2.63
CA ALA A 213 10.06 -14.23 1.33
C ALA A 213 10.97 -13.08 0.84
N PRO A 214 12.29 -13.30 0.72
CA PRO A 214 13.21 -12.21 0.40
C PRO A 214 13.15 -11.82 -1.08
N PHE A 215 13.08 -10.53 -1.35
CA PHE A 215 13.22 -9.91 -2.66
C PHE A 215 14.20 -8.74 -2.56
N PRO A 216 14.95 -8.44 -3.63
CA PRO A 216 15.79 -7.25 -3.64
C PRO A 216 14.91 -5.98 -3.61
N PRO A 217 15.34 -4.90 -2.95
CA PRO A 217 14.65 -3.62 -3.02
C PRO A 217 14.46 -3.16 -4.47
N PRO A 218 13.24 -2.75 -4.88
CA PRO A 218 12.99 -2.36 -6.27
C PRO A 218 13.73 -1.05 -6.63
N HIS A 219 14.06 -0.89 -7.90
CA HIS A 219 14.51 0.42 -8.41
C HIS A 219 13.35 1.44 -8.26
N PRO A 220 13.62 2.74 -8.01
CA PRO A 220 12.57 3.73 -7.79
C PRO A 220 11.51 3.85 -8.89
N ALA A 221 11.83 3.45 -10.14
CA ALA A 221 10.90 3.46 -11.26
C ALA A 221 10.15 2.11 -11.48
N ASP A 222 10.51 1.05 -10.75
CA ASP A 222 9.84 -0.25 -10.89
C ASP A 222 8.40 -0.20 -10.37
N LEU A 223 7.54 -1.06 -10.91
CA LEU A 223 6.14 -1.10 -10.48
C LEU A 223 6.00 -1.49 -9.00
N ALA A 224 6.90 -2.32 -8.47
CA ALA A 224 6.90 -2.68 -7.04
C ALA A 224 7.41 -1.57 -6.09
N ALA A 225 7.77 -0.40 -6.62
CA ALA A 225 8.35 0.71 -5.87
C ALA A 225 7.27 1.73 -5.42
N ASP A 226 6.24 1.27 -4.70
CA ASP A 226 5.30 2.17 -4.02
C ASP A 226 6.04 3.08 -3.05
N ARG A 227 5.61 4.33 -2.91
CA ARG A 227 6.20 5.33 -2.04
C ARG A 227 5.21 5.84 -1.00
N LEU A 228 5.63 5.88 0.26
CA LEU A 228 4.95 6.66 1.29
C LEU A 228 5.38 8.12 1.16
N VAL A 229 4.45 9.02 0.89
CA VAL A 229 4.73 10.44 0.64
C VAL A 229 4.45 11.25 1.88
N PHE A 230 5.49 11.82 2.48
CA PHE A 230 5.43 12.66 3.66
C PHE A 230 5.58 14.15 3.33
N LYS A 231 4.88 14.99 4.09
CA LYS A 231 5.05 16.45 4.00
C LYS A 231 6.41 16.87 4.55
N GLY A 232 7.14 17.67 3.77
CA GLY A 232 8.40 18.24 4.21
C GLY A 232 8.84 19.43 3.35
N PRO A 233 9.85 20.20 3.79
CA PRO A 233 10.24 21.45 3.13
C PRO A 233 11.00 21.26 1.82
N HIS A 234 11.72 20.14 1.69
CA HIS A 234 12.57 19.86 0.53
C HIS A 234 12.24 18.51 -0.06
N PRO A 235 12.02 18.43 -1.40
CA PRO A 235 11.81 17.15 -2.08
C PRO A 235 13.01 16.22 -1.86
N ALA A 236 12.73 14.97 -1.48
CA ALA A 236 13.75 13.95 -1.29
C ALA A 236 13.15 12.55 -1.49
N LEU A 237 14.01 11.61 -1.84
CA LEU A 237 13.70 10.19 -1.90
C LEU A 237 14.69 9.45 -1.00
N GLN A 238 14.18 8.65 -0.06
CA GLN A 238 14.99 7.85 0.85
C GLN A 238 14.38 6.46 1.03
N ARG A 239 15.08 5.58 1.72
CA ARG A 239 14.59 4.23 2.03
C ARG A 239 14.56 4.04 3.54
N ASP A 240 13.57 3.26 3.98
CA ASP A 240 13.57 2.73 5.33
C ASP A 240 14.62 1.59 5.47
N PRO A 241 14.82 1.02 6.68
CA PRO A 241 15.77 -0.06 6.89
C PRO A 241 15.53 -1.32 6.03
N ASP A 242 14.30 -1.57 5.59
CA ASP A 242 13.92 -2.73 4.76
C ASP A 242 13.94 -2.43 3.26
N GLY A 243 14.20 -1.17 2.88
CA GLY A 243 14.34 -0.73 1.50
C GLY A 243 13.07 -0.17 0.87
N HIS A 244 11.98 -0.01 1.64
CA HIS A 244 10.75 0.65 1.18
C HIS A 244 11.01 2.14 0.94
N LEU A 245 10.41 2.67 -0.13
CA LEU A 245 10.62 4.05 -0.52
C LEU A 245 9.77 5.03 0.27
N ILE A 246 10.42 6.10 0.72
CA ILE A 246 9.83 7.25 1.38
C ILE A 246 10.14 8.47 0.52
N GLU A 247 9.08 9.14 0.05
CA GLU A 247 9.16 10.40 -0.68
C GLU A 247 8.84 11.55 0.27
N ILE A 248 9.68 12.58 0.28
CA ILE A 248 9.37 13.84 0.95
C ILE A 248 8.91 14.81 -0.13
N ALA A 249 7.74 15.42 0.05
CA ALA A 249 7.17 16.37 -0.90
C ALA A 249 6.65 17.61 -0.18
N PRO A 250 6.65 18.79 -0.85
CA PRO A 250 5.93 19.96 -0.35
C PRO A 250 4.45 19.65 -0.13
N GLY A 251 3.85 20.26 0.87
CA GLY A 251 2.44 20.10 1.19
C GLY A 251 1.52 20.90 0.29
#